data_12b9cdf3adadd93cfdacafada2e0eb85
#
_entry.id   12b9cdf3adadd93cfdacafada2e0eb85
#
_cell.length_a   1.000
_cell.length_b   1.000
_cell.length_c   1.000
_cell.angle_alpha   90.00
_cell.angle_beta   90.00
_cell.angle_gamma   90.00
#
_symmetry.space_group_name_H-M   'P 1'
#
loop_
_entity.id
_entity.type
_entity.pdbx_description
1 polymer ?
#
loop_
_entity_poly.entity_id
_entity_poly.type
_entity_poly.pdbx_seq_one_letter_code
_entity_poly.pdbx_strand_id
1 'polypeptide(L)'
;MAKMKILQENQSYTFRSYFELPYEADDILAEFNYTLIKSHLSLPQTFRQLTRLSELKERIEDILPFISLSNETARRETLVSPILLEVIRYCQCQLRIEYPLNVSNQLKGNLDYLLRLNQSLLVIEAKNDDLTRGFTQLAVELIALSQFEEQNILYGAVTIGNIWQFGKLDSNKKQITQDINLFKIPGDLDNLVNVIIGILEG
;
A
#
# COMPACT_ATOMS: atom_id res chain seq x y z
N MET A 1 24.10 22.48 -7.44
CA MET A 1 24.43 21.33 -8.29
C MET A 1 23.17 20.95 -9.06
N ALA A 2 23.26 20.76 -10.38
CA ALA A 2 22.11 20.23 -11.15
C ALA A 2 21.83 18.81 -10.63
N LYS A 3 20.58 18.53 -10.21
CA LYS A 3 20.16 17.17 -9.81
C LYS A 3 20.29 16.28 -11.04
N MET A 4 20.94 15.15 -10.90
CA MET A 4 21.06 14.16 -11.97
C MET A 4 19.63 13.63 -12.25
N LYS A 5 19.20 13.70 -13.52
CA LYS A 5 17.89 13.19 -13.94
C LYS A 5 17.92 11.67 -13.91
N ILE A 6 17.07 11.07 -13.08
CA ILE A 6 16.99 9.61 -12.89
C ILE A 6 16.18 8.98 -14.02
N LEU A 7 15.02 9.56 -14.32
CA LEU A 7 14.12 9.04 -15.33
C LEU A 7 14.46 9.61 -16.71
N GLN A 8 14.70 8.72 -17.67
CA GLN A 8 14.97 9.13 -19.06
C GLN A 8 13.65 9.37 -19.80
N GLU A 9 13.54 10.49 -20.53
CA GLU A 9 12.32 10.91 -21.23
C GLU A 9 11.79 9.89 -22.24
N ASN A 10 12.68 9.16 -22.90
CA ASN A 10 12.33 8.18 -23.93
C ASN A 10 12.24 6.74 -23.39
N GLN A 11 12.40 6.54 -22.09
CA GLN A 11 12.32 5.22 -21.47
C GLN A 11 10.95 5.01 -20.84
N SER A 12 10.47 3.76 -20.96
CA SER A 12 9.22 3.33 -20.33
C SER A 12 9.51 2.68 -18.99
N TYR A 13 8.78 3.09 -17.97
CA TYR A 13 8.87 2.54 -16.62
C TYR A 13 7.51 2.00 -16.20
N THR A 14 7.49 0.80 -15.63
CA THR A 14 6.33 0.26 -14.94
C THR A 14 6.47 0.52 -13.44
N PHE A 15 5.40 0.36 -12.65
CA PHE A 15 5.46 0.51 -11.21
C PHE A 15 6.54 -0.38 -10.60
N ARG A 16 6.66 -1.62 -11.07
CA ARG A 16 7.72 -2.56 -10.66
C ARG A 16 9.14 -2.01 -10.93
N SER A 17 9.33 -1.23 -11.98
CA SER A 17 10.65 -0.63 -12.27
C SER A 17 11.15 0.21 -11.09
N TYR A 18 10.26 0.90 -10.37
CA TYR A 18 10.62 1.75 -9.22
C TYR A 18 11.06 0.96 -7.99
N PHE A 19 10.62 -0.28 -7.86
CA PHE A 19 11.16 -1.22 -6.88
C PHE A 19 12.60 -1.64 -7.23
N GLU A 20 12.92 -1.75 -8.51
CA GLU A 20 14.21 -2.28 -9.01
C GLU A 20 15.28 -1.19 -9.16
N LEU A 21 14.90 0.09 -9.25
CA LEU A 21 15.85 1.20 -9.38
C LEU A 21 16.77 1.33 -8.15
N PRO A 22 18.10 1.54 -8.34
CA PRO A 22 19.07 1.64 -7.25
C PRO A 22 19.17 3.06 -6.68
N TYR A 23 18.04 3.77 -6.54
CA TYR A 23 17.98 5.13 -6.04
C TYR A 23 17.12 5.21 -4.78
N GLU A 24 17.35 6.24 -3.96
CA GLU A 24 16.53 6.51 -2.79
C GLU A 24 15.12 6.98 -3.17
N ALA A 25 14.15 6.69 -2.31
CA ALA A 25 12.75 7.00 -2.58
C ALA A 25 12.51 8.51 -2.81
N ASP A 26 13.15 9.39 -2.03
CA ASP A 26 13.02 10.84 -2.15
C ASP A 26 13.57 11.37 -3.47
N ASP A 27 14.64 10.79 -4.00
CA ASP A 27 15.18 11.14 -5.30
C ASP A 27 14.23 10.73 -6.43
N ILE A 28 13.65 9.54 -6.37
CA ILE A 28 12.66 9.05 -7.34
C ILE A 28 11.41 9.93 -7.31
N LEU A 29 10.87 10.23 -6.12
CA LEU A 29 9.67 11.04 -5.97
C LEU A 29 9.86 12.49 -6.43
N ALA A 30 11.08 13.02 -6.30
CA ALA A 30 11.42 14.35 -6.81
C ALA A 30 11.31 14.48 -8.34
N GLU A 31 11.49 13.38 -9.11
CA GLU A 31 11.24 13.36 -10.57
C GLU A 31 9.77 13.68 -10.91
N PHE A 32 8.84 13.40 -10.00
CA PHE A 32 7.42 13.71 -10.09
C PHE A 32 7.01 14.98 -9.33
N ASN A 33 7.98 15.77 -8.85
CA ASN A 33 7.79 16.97 -8.02
C ASN A 33 7.10 16.69 -6.69
N TYR A 34 7.30 15.51 -6.10
CA TYR A 34 6.83 15.16 -4.77
C TYR A 34 8.00 15.12 -3.78
N THR A 35 7.71 15.45 -2.52
CA THR A 35 8.63 15.33 -1.39
C THR A 35 8.26 14.14 -0.53
N LEU A 36 9.26 13.46 0.05
CA LEU A 36 9.07 12.39 1.02
C LEU A 36 9.29 12.91 2.44
N ILE A 37 8.34 12.59 3.32
CA ILE A 37 8.47 12.80 4.77
C ILE A 37 8.28 11.46 5.48
N LYS A 38 9.09 11.19 6.50
CA LYS A 38 8.93 10.05 7.40
C LYS A 38 8.46 10.57 8.76
N SER A 39 7.26 10.19 9.17
CA SER A 39 6.67 10.63 10.45
C SER A 39 5.58 9.68 10.92
N HIS A 40 5.15 9.83 12.17
CA HIS A 40 3.94 9.15 12.63
C HIS A 40 2.72 9.69 11.89
N LEU A 41 1.97 8.80 11.24
CA LEU A 41 0.68 9.14 10.64
C LEU A 41 -0.44 8.97 11.67
N SER A 42 -1.30 10.00 11.76
CA SER A 42 -2.61 9.85 12.39
C SER A 42 -3.55 9.23 11.37
N LEU A 43 -3.64 7.91 11.36
CA LEU A 43 -4.47 7.15 10.42
C LEU A 43 -5.92 7.13 10.90
N PRO A 44 -6.93 7.26 10.00
CA PRO A 44 -8.33 7.02 10.33
C PRO A 44 -8.50 5.62 10.91
N GLN A 45 -9.40 5.47 11.88
CA GLN A 45 -9.71 4.17 12.48
C GLN A 45 -11.24 4.05 12.63
N THR A 46 -11.77 2.85 12.39
CA THR A 46 -13.16 2.59 12.73
C THR A 46 -13.31 2.28 14.21
N PHE A 47 -14.46 2.70 14.77
CA PHE A 47 -14.86 2.38 16.14
C PHE A 47 -15.87 1.23 16.20
N ARG A 48 -16.14 0.57 15.07
CA ARG A 48 -17.05 -0.57 14.99
C ARG A 48 -16.47 -1.77 15.72
N GLN A 49 -17.33 -2.52 16.40
CA GLN A 49 -16.94 -3.80 16.98
C GLN A 49 -16.80 -4.85 15.87
N LEU A 50 -15.59 -5.36 15.66
CA LEU A 50 -15.26 -6.33 14.62
C LEU A 50 -15.21 -7.73 15.25
N THR A 51 -16.37 -8.37 15.39
CA THR A 51 -16.57 -9.58 16.21
C THR A 51 -15.87 -10.84 15.71
N ARG A 52 -15.40 -10.86 14.46
CA ARG A 52 -14.81 -12.06 13.83
C ARG A 52 -13.30 -12.01 13.66
N LEU A 53 -12.65 -10.94 14.08
CA LEU A 53 -11.20 -10.82 13.93
C LEU A 53 -10.45 -11.83 14.79
N SER A 54 -11.01 -12.20 15.94
CA SER A 54 -10.42 -13.26 16.79
C SER A 54 -10.33 -14.61 16.06
N GLU A 55 -11.37 -14.98 15.30
CA GLU A 55 -11.37 -16.21 14.49
C GLU A 55 -10.32 -16.15 13.38
N LEU A 56 -10.17 -14.99 12.72
CA LEU A 56 -9.14 -14.80 11.69
C LEU A 56 -7.75 -14.88 12.30
N LYS A 57 -7.54 -14.24 13.44
CA LYS A 57 -6.27 -14.24 14.17
C LYS A 57 -5.85 -15.66 14.57
N GLU A 58 -6.75 -16.39 15.22
CA GLU A 58 -6.54 -17.78 15.62
C GLU A 58 -6.18 -18.65 14.40
N ARG A 59 -6.93 -18.54 13.31
CA ARG A 59 -6.64 -19.28 12.08
C ARG A 59 -5.26 -18.95 11.50
N ILE A 60 -4.85 -17.69 11.52
CA ILE A 60 -3.51 -17.30 11.06
C ILE A 60 -2.43 -17.90 11.98
N GLU A 61 -2.62 -17.82 13.30
CA GLU A 61 -1.68 -18.35 14.28
C GLU A 61 -1.52 -19.88 14.14
N ASP A 62 -2.62 -20.59 13.92
CA ASP A 62 -2.63 -22.06 13.78
C ASP A 62 -1.90 -22.53 12.52
N ILE A 63 -2.02 -21.80 11.40
CA ILE A 63 -1.44 -22.24 10.14
C ILE A 63 0.02 -21.80 9.94
N LEU A 64 0.45 -20.70 10.58
CA LEU A 64 1.80 -20.15 10.41
C LEU A 64 2.94 -21.16 10.59
N PRO A 65 2.90 -22.09 11.58
CA PRO A 65 3.96 -23.09 11.76
C PRO A 65 4.10 -24.07 10.60
N PHE A 66 3.07 -24.20 9.75
CA PHE A 66 3.00 -25.20 8.68
C PHE A 66 3.19 -24.61 7.28
N ILE A 67 3.37 -23.27 7.17
CA ILE A 67 3.46 -22.58 5.89
C ILE A 67 4.86 -21.98 5.69
N SER A 68 5.45 -22.24 4.53
CA SER A 68 6.65 -21.53 4.10
C SER A 68 6.29 -20.20 3.44
N LEU A 69 6.67 -19.10 4.08
CA LEU A 69 6.49 -17.73 3.57
C LEU A 69 7.70 -17.27 2.73
N SER A 70 8.26 -18.16 1.92
CA SER A 70 9.51 -17.94 1.19
C SER A 70 9.35 -17.10 -0.09
N ASN A 71 8.13 -16.87 -0.55
CA ASN A 71 7.86 -16.08 -1.74
C ASN A 71 6.62 -15.19 -1.57
N GLU A 72 6.48 -14.22 -2.47
CA GLU A 72 5.40 -13.23 -2.45
C GLU A 72 4.02 -13.88 -2.55
N THR A 73 3.85 -14.87 -3.44
CA THR A 73 2.56 -15.57 -3.63
C THR A 73 2.11 -16.24 -2.34
N ALA A 74 3.00 -16.97 -1.66
CA ALA A 74 2.66 -17.61 -0.38
C ALA A 74 2.19 -16.57 0.65
N ARG A 75 2.87 -15.42 0.75
CA ARG A 75 2.51 -14.32 1.66
C ARG A 75 1.16 -13.69 1.29
N ARG A 76 0.93 -13.45 0.01
CA ARG A 76 -0.33 -12.89 -0.51
C ARG A 76 -1.51 -13.81 -0.18
N GLU A 77 -1.40 -15.10 -0.50
CA GLU A 77 -2.49 -16.07 -0.35
C GLU A 77 -2.80 -16.40 1.12
N THR A 78 -1.77 -16.49 1.97
CA THR A 78 -1.96 -16.98 3.34
C THR A 78 -2.16 -15.88 4.37
N LEU A 79 -1.66 -14.68 4.13
CA LEU A 79 -1.75 -13.56 5.07
C LEU A 79 -2.52 -12.36 4.50
N VAL A 80 -2.17 -11.87 3.31
CA VAL A 80 -2.77 -10.64 2.77
C VAL A 80 -4.22 -10.89 2.36
N SER A 81 -4.48 -11.87 1.49
CA SER A 81 -5.83 -12.15 0.98
C SER A 81 -6.85 -12.46 2.09
N PRO A 82 -6.57 -13.28 3.11
CA PRO A 82 -7.51 -13.52 4.21
C PRO A 82 -7.90 -12.25 4.98
N ILE A 83 -6.94 -11.34 5.21
CA ILE A 83 -7.20 -10.05 5.86
C ILE A 83 -8.12 -9.19 4.98
N LEU A 84 -7.82 -9.07 3.69
CA LEU A 84 -8.61 -8.25 2.78
C LEU A 84 -10.03 -8.79 2.58
N LEU A 85 -10.21 -10.12 2.54
CA LEU A 85 -11.53 -10.74 2.46
C LEU A 85 -12.36 -10.45 3.73
N GLU A 86 -11.74 -10.41 4.90
CA GLU A 86 -12.44 -10.03 6.12
C GLU A 86 -12.82 -8.54 6.12
N VAL A 87 -11.92 -7.64 5.64
CA VAL A 87 -12.25 -6.22 5.43
C VAL A 87 -13.46 -6.05 4.52
N ILE A 88 -13.50 -6.75 3.37
CA ILE A 88 -14.65 -6.71 2.45
C ILE A 88 -15.96 -7.07 3.15
N ARG A 89 -15.95 -8.07 4.02
CA ARG A 89 -17.16 -8.47 4.76
C ARG A 89 -17.67 -7.38 5.68
N TYR A 90 -16.78 -6.60 6.29
CA TYR A 90 -17.18 -5.50 7.17
C TYR A 90 -17.63 -4.25 6.41
N CYS A 91 -16.90 -3.87 5.35
CA CYS A 91 -17.13 -2.64 4.61
C CYS A 91 -18.06 -2.81 3.42
N GLN A 92 -18.21 -4.03 2.87
CA GLN A 92 -18.84 -4.29 1.56
C GLN A 92 -18.19 -3.47 0.43
N CYS A 93 -16.87 -3.22 0.55
CA CYS A 93 -16.10 -2.49 -0.43
C CYS A 93 -15.76 -3.36 -1.65
N GLN A 94 -15.47 -2.72 -2.77
CA GLN A 94 -14.95 -3.40 -3.95
C GLN A 94 -13.46 -3.69 -3.77
N LEU A 95 -13.04 -4.91 -4.10
CA LEU A 95 -11.64 -5.29 -4.23
C LEU A 95 -11.34 -5.58 -5.71
N ARG A 96 -10.27 -4.98 -6.21
CA ARG A 96 -9.67 -5.31 -7.51
C ARG A 96 -8.27 -5.81 -7.27
N ILE A 97 -7.93 -6.92 -7.90
CA ILE A 97 -6.61 -7.57 -7.82
C ILE A 97 -5.94 -7.41 -9.18
N GLU A 98 -4.64 -7.12 -9.19
CA GLU A 98 -3.85 -6.86 -10.40
C GLU A 98 -4.53 -5.80 -11.29
N TYR A 99 -4.98 -4.70 -10.67
CA TYR A 99 -5.72 -3.66 -11.38
C TYR A 99 -4.81 -2.85 -12.30
N PRO A 100 -5.03 -2.88 -13.63
CA PRO A 100 -4.19 -2.16 -14.57
C PRO A 100 -4.43 -0.65 -14.48
N LEU A 101 -3.34 0.11 -14.36
CA LEU A 101 -3.34 1.57 -14.39
C LEU A 101 -2.30 2.06 -15.41
N ASN A 102 -2.73 2.89 -16.35
CA ASN A 102 -1.87 3.44 -17.39
C ASN A 102 -2.10 4.94 -17.53
N VAL A 103 -1.19 5.72 -17.00
CA VAL A 103 -1.23 7.19 -16.98
C VAL A 103 -0.29 7.77 -18.04
N SER A 104 0.95 7.28 -18.07
CA SER A 104 2.00 7.74 -18.98
C SER A 104 3.05 6.65 -19.18
N ASN A 105 4.05 6.94 -20.03
CA ASN A 105 5.20 6.02 -20.19
C ASN A 105 5.98 5.79 -18.90
N GLN A 106 5.89 6.70 -17.94
CA GLN A 106 6.58 6.59 -16.65
C GLN A 106 5.67 6.15 -15.50
N LEU A 107 4.35 6.18 -15.69
CA LEU A 107 3.36 5.86 -14.66
C LEU A 107 2.37 4.84 -15.20
N LYS A 108 2.72 3.57 -15.16
CA LYS A 108 1.87 2.46 -15.60
C LYS A 108 2.27 1.13 -14.95
N GLY A 109 1.34 0.20 -14.93
CA GLY A 109 1.52 -1.14 -14.36
C GLY A 109 0.24 -1.65 -13.75
N ASN A 110 0.35 -2.65 -12.89
CA ASN A 110 -0.77 -3.18 -12.13
C ASN A 110 -0.59 -2.82 -10.66
N LEU A 111 -1.69 -2.47 -10.01
CA LEU A 111 -1.78 -2.38 -8.56
C LEU A 111 -2.12 -3.77 -8.02
N ASP A 112 -1.37 -4.28 -7.05
CA ASP A 112 -1.62 -5.63 -6.50
C ASP A 112 -3.04 -5.74 -5.96
N TYR A 113 -3.45 -4.78 -5.11
CA TYR A 113 -4.80 -4.69 -4.58
C TYR A 113 -5.27 -3.24 -4.53
N LEU A 114 -6.48 -3.00 -5.03
CA LEU A 114 -7.18 -1.72 -4.92
C LEU A 114 -8.53 -1.96 -4.25
N LEU A 115 -8.70 -1.44 -3.04
CA LEU A 115 -9.97 -1.43 -2.34
C LEU A 115 -10.65 -0.08 -2.56
N ARG A 116 -11.97 -0.11 -2.80
CA ARG A 116 -12.76 1.12 -3.01
C ARG A 116 -14.11 1.01 -2.31
N LEU A 117 -14.44 2.03 -1.55
CA LEU A 117 -15.76 2.24 -0.96
C LEU A 117 -16.19 3.68 -1.23
N ASN A 118 -17.26 3.86 -2.02
CA ASN A 118 -17.70 5.18 -2.50
C ASN A 118 -16.54 5.94 -3.17
N GLN A 119 -16.14 7.08 -2.60
CA GLN A 119 -15.01 7.87 -3.06
C GLN A 119 -13.69 7.48 -2.38
N SER A 120 -13.72 6.84 -1.23
CA SER A 120 -12.50 6.42 -0.52
C SER A 120 -11.85 5.22 -1.18
N LEU A 121 -10.52 5.20 -1.21
CA LEU A 121 -9.75 4.09 -1.75
C LEU A 121 -8.49 3.83 -0.94
N LEU A 122 -8.01 2.60 -1.03
CA LEU A 122 -6.73 2.16 -0.46
C LEU A 122 -6.01 1.26 -1.47
N VAL A 123 -4.76 1.59 -1.76
CA VAL A 123 -3.84 0.72 -2.51
C VAL A 123 -3.04 -0.11 -1.55
N ILE A 124 -2.87 -1.39 -1.85
CA ILE A 124 -1.98 -2.28 -1.09
C ILE A 124 -1.02 -2.94 -2.06
N GLU A 125 0.26 -2.70 -1.83
CA GLU A 125 1.37 -3.29 -2.55
C GLU A 125 1.99 -4.41 -1.71
N ALA A 126 2.04 -5.62 -2.26
CA ALA A 126 2.60 -6.79 -1.58
C ALA A 126 3.99 -7.13 -2.12
N LYS A 127 4.93 -7.38 -1.23
CA LYS A 127 6.32 -7.72 -1.57
C LYS A 127 6.79 -8.99 -0.84
N ASN A 128 7.88 -9.55 -1.35
CA ASN A 128 8.48 -10.70 -0.68
C ASN A 128 9.25 -10.29 0.59
N ASP A 129 10.10 -9.27 0.53
CA ASP A 129 11.05 -8.97 1.61
C ASP A 129 11.41 -7.48 1.80
N ASP A 130 11.41 -6.64 0.78
CA ASP A 130 11.92 -5.27 0.86
C ASP A 130 10.79 -4.23 0.97
N LEU A 131 10.42 -3.88 2.21
CA LEU A 131 9.42 -2.85 2.49
C LEU A 131 9.86 -1.46 2.00
N THR A 132 11.16 -1.14 2.05
CA THR A 132 11.66 0.18 1.69
C THR A 132 11.50 0.43 0.19
N ARG A 133 11.93 -0.52 -0.64
CA ARG A 133 11.74 -0.46 -2.08
C ARG A 133 10.27 -0.62 -2.46
N GLY A 134 9.55 -1.49 -1.76
CA GLY A 134 8.10 -1.63 -1.93
C GLY A 134 7.35 -0.33 -1.64
N PHE A 135 7.79 0.45 -0.63
CA PHE A 135 7.22 1.76 -0.37
C PHE A 135 7.47 2.76 -1.50
N THR A 136 8.65 2.72 -2.13
CA THR A 136 8.93 3.56 -3.31
C THR A 136 7.97 3.27 -4.45
N GLN A 137 7.72 1.99 -4.75
CA GLN A 137 6.74 1.59 -5.76
C GLN A 137 5.33 2.08 -5.38
N LEU A 138 4.86 1.80 -4.17
CA LEU A 138 3.57 2.26 -3.65
C LEU A 138 3.41 3.79 -3.79
N ALA A 139 4.43 4.55 -3.45
CA ALA A 139 4.39 6.01 -3.55
C ALA A 139 4.17 6.48 -4.99
N VAL A 140 4.83 5.85 -5.97
CA VAL A 140 4.63 6.15 -7.40
C VAL A 140 3.23 5.72 -7.87
N GLU A 141 2.69 4.62 -7.38
CA GLU A 141 1.31 4.18 -7.64
C GLU A 141 0.28 5.21 -7.14
N LEU A 142 0.49 5.74 -5.92
CA LEU A 142 -0.36 6.80 -5.37
C LEU A 142 -0.25 8.09 -6.20
N ILE A 143 0.94 8.45 -6.69
CA ILE A 143 1.13 9.60 -7.60
C ILE A 143 0.36 9.37 -8.91
N ALA A 144 0.42 8.17 -9.47
CA ALA A 144 -0.32 7.83 -10.68
C ALA A 144 -1.84 7.94 -10.45
N LEU A 145 -2.36 7.37 -9.37
CA LEU A 145 -3.78 7.45 -9.03
C LEU A 145 -4.25 8.88 -8.79
N SER A 146 -3.44 9.72 -8.15
CA SER A 146 -3.78 11.13 -7.87
C SER A 146 -4.03 11.98 -9.13
N GLN A 147 -3.74 11.45 -10.32
CA GLN A 147 -4.04 12.13 -11.59
C GLN A 147 -5.46 11.85 -12.10
N PHE A 148 -6.14 10.87 -11.54
CA PHE A 148 -7.52 10.49 -11.92
C PHE A 148 -8.52 10.63 -10.79
N GLU A 149 -8.05 10.58 -9.54
CA GLU A 149 -8.93 10.68 -8.37
C GLU A 149 -9.13 12.16 -8.00
N GLU A 150 -10.35 12.48 -7.60
CA GLU A 150 -10.70 13.85 -7.17
C GLU A 150 -10.21 14.17 -5.76
N GLN A 151 -9.94 13.13 -4.95
CA GLN A 151 -9.47 13.33 -3.58
C GLN A 151 -8.03 13.83 -3.56
N ASN A 152 -7.79 14.81 -2.69
CA ASN A 152 -6.44 15.33 -2.47
C ASN A 152 -5.59 14.42 -1.56
N ILE A 153 -6.23 13.56 -0.77
CA ILE A 153 -5.56 12.63 0.15
C ILE A 153 -5.84 11.21 -0.31
N LEU A 154 -4.75 10.49 -0.59
CA LEU A 154 -4.81 9.07 -0.91
C LEU A 154 -3.98 8.29 0.10
N TYR A 155 -4.47 7.12 0.49
CA TYR A 155 -3.76 6.21 1.38
C TYR A 155 -3.31 4.96 0.63
N GLY A 156 -2.18 4.42 1.06
CA GLY A 156 -1.68 3.14 0.62
C GLY A 156 -0.98 2.38 1.74
N ALA A 157 -0.78 1.11 1.55
CA ALA A 157 0.01 0.27 2.44
C ALA A 157 0.94 -0.63 1.62
N VAL A 158 2.18 -0.79 2.07
CA VAL A 158 3.08 -1.82 1.58
C VAL A 158 3.15 -2.93 2.62
N THR A 159 3.20 -4.17 2.16
CA THR A 159 3.27 -5.33 3.06
C THR A 159 4.19 -6.43 2.54
N ILE A 160 4.81 -7.14 3.46
CA ILE A 160 5.47 -8.43 3.23
C ILE A 160 4.67 -9.58 3.87
N GLY A 161 3.35 -9.41 3.98
CA GLY A 161 2.41 -10.34 4.58
C GLY A 161 2.29 -10.16 6.10
N ASN A 162 3.33 -10.42 6.84
CA ASN A 162 3.35 -10.33 8.31
C ASN A 162 3.74 -8.94 8.86
N ILE A 163 4.19 -8.01 8.02
CA ILE A 163 4.47 -6.62 8.39
C ILE A 163 3.82 -5.70 7.38
N TRP A 164 3.16 -4.66 7.88
CA TRP A 164 2.46 -3.65 7.08
C TRP A 164 2.94 -2.25 7.46
N GLN A 165 3.10 -1.39 6.46
CA GLN A 165 3.47 0.01 6.63
C GLN A 165 2.58 0.90 5.77
N PHE A 166 2.01 1.94 6.36
CA PHE A 166 1.14 2.86 5.64
C PHE A 166 1.90 4.05 5.04
N GLY A 167 1.31 4.60 4.01
CA GLY A 167 1.70 5.85 3.40
C GLY A 167 0.50 6.71 3.07
N LYS A 168 0.73 8.01 3.00
CA LYS A 168 -0.28 9.00 2.63
C LYS A 168 0.28 9.94 1.57
N LEU A 169 -0.47 10.13 0.50
CA LEU A 169 -0.24 11.17 -0.49
C LEU A 169 -1.15 12.37 -0.19
N ASP A 170 -0.58 13.57 -0.23
CA ASP A 170 -1.29 14.85 -0.25
C ASP A 170 -0.97 15.56 -1.57
N SER A 171 -1.90 15.53 -2.53
CA SER A 171 -1.68 16.08 -3.88
C SER A 171 -1.56 17.61 -3.88
N ASN A 172 -2.23 18.30 -2.93
CA ASN A 172 -2.15 19.76 -2.81
C ASN A 172 -0.75 20.20 -2.37
N LYS A 173 -0.14 19.44 -1.45
CA LYS A 173 1.21 19.73 -0.95
C LYS A 173 2.31 19.09 -1.78
N LYS A 174 1.97 18.26 -2.77
CA LYS A 174 2.93 17.41 -3.48
C LYS A 174 3.83 16.64 -2.51
N GLN A 175 3.21 15.95 -1.56
CA GLN A 175 3.91 15.30 -0.46
C GLN A 175 3.46 13.86 -0.28
N ILE A 176 4.43 12.97 -0.12
CA ILE A 176 4.23 11.61 0.35
C ILE A 176 4.71 11.54 1.80
N THR A 177 3.90 11.01 2.68
CA THR A 177 4.28 10.73 4.07
C THR A 177 4.34 9.22 4.27
N GLN A 178 5.52 8.71 4.64
CA GLN A 178 5.73 7.34 5.06
C GLN A 178 5.54 7.24 6.57
N ASP A 179 4.64 6.36 7.01
CA ASP A 179 4.48 6.10 8.44
C ASP A 179 5.72 5.39 9.00
N ILE A 180 6.23 5.85 10.12
CA ILE A 180 7.32 5.17 10.83
C ILE A 180 6.81 4.01 11.70
N ASN A 181 5.49 3.93 11.95
CA ASN A 181 4.87 2.79 12.61
C ASN A 181 4.72 1.62 11.65
N LEU A 182 4.83 0.42 12.21
CA LEU A 182 4.61 -0.84 11.53
C LEU A 182 3.53 -1.63 12.26
N PHE A 183 2.70 -2.35 11.50
CA PHE A 183 1.75 -3.32 12.06
C PHE A 183 2.30 -4.73 11.84
N LYS A 184 2.42 -5.49 12.91
CA LYS A 184 2.95 -6.86 12.88
C LYS A 184 1.84 -7.88 13.07
N ILE A 185 1.62 -8.72 12.06
CA ILE A 185 0.61 -9.76 12.06
C ILE A 185 1.20 -11.08 12.58
N PRO A 186 0.48 -11.78 13.45
CA PRO A 186 -0.93 -11.61 13.86
C PRO A 186 -1.14 -10.65 15.05
N GLY A 187 -0.09 -10.16 15.71
CA GLY A 187 -0.21 -9.38 16.94
C GLY A 187 -1.08 -8.13 16.82
N ASP A 188 -0.88 -7.35 15.76
CA ASP A 188 -1.56 -6.06 15.51
C ASP A 188 -2.74 -6.18 14.53
N LEU A 189 -3.28 -7.39 14.32
CA LEU A 189 -4.34 -7.62 13.33
C LEU A 189 -5.56 -6.73 13.53
N ASP A 190 -6.03 -6.59 14.77
CA ASP A 190 -7.19 -5.76 15.10
C ASP A 190 -6.95 -4.30 14.73
N ASN A 191 -5.79 -3.76 15.11
CA ASN A 191 -5.40 -2.38 14.80
C ASN A 191 -5.25 -2.16 13.30
N LEU A 192 -4.64 -3.10 12.58
CA LEU A 192 -4.49 -3.05 11.13
C LEU A 192 -5.85 -2.98 10.44
N VAL A 193 -6.77 -3.88 10.79
CA VAL A 193 -8.10 -3.94 10.16
C VAL A 193 -8.92 -2.70 10.51
N ASN A 194 -8.84 -2.20 11.76
CA ASN A 194 -9.50 -0.96 12.16
C ASN A 194 -9.02 0.24 11.32
N VAL A 195 -7.73 0.32 11.03
CA VAL A 195 -7.16 1.37 10.15
C VAL A 195 -7.65 1.22 8.72
N ILE A 196 -7.57 0.01 8.15
CA ILE A 196 -8.02 -0.22 6.77
C ILE A 196 -9.50 0.16 6.61
N ILE A 197 -10.35 -0.27 7.52
CA ILE A 197 -11.78 0.06 7.51
C ILE A 197 -11.99 1.57 7.71
N GLY A 198 -11.29 2.19 8.65
CA GLY A 198 -11.37 3.63 8.91
C GLY A 198 -11.00 4.48 7.68
N ILE A 199 -9.97 4.07 6.92
CA ILE A 199 -9.59 4.74 5.67
C ILE A 199 -10.69 4.61 4.60
N LEU A 200 -11.34 3.45 4.52
CA LEU A 200 -12.37 3.19 3.51
C LEU A 200 -13.71 3.84 3.86
N GLU A 201 -14.04 3.99 5.13
CA GLU A 201 -15.29 4.61 5.59
C GLU A 201 -15.22 6.15 5.58
N GLY A 202 -14.03 6.76 5.55
CA GLY A 202 -13.79 8.21 5.40
C GLY A 202 -13.71 8.94 6.73
#